data_43ad963d60ae35b0d4913a579680e049
#
_entry.id   43ad963d60ae35b0d4913a579680e049
#
_cell.length_a   1.000
_cell.length_b   1.000
_cell.length_c   1.000
_cell.angle_alpha   90.00
_cell.angle_beta   90.00
_cell.angle_gamma   90.00
#
_symmetry.space_group_name_H-M   'P 1'
#
loop_
_entity.id
_entity.type
_entity.pdbx_description
1 polymer ?
#
loop_
_entity_poly.entity_id
_entity_poly.type
_entity_poly.pdbx_seq_one_letter_code
_entity_poly.pdbx_strand_id
1 'polypeptide(L)'
;MIFAYNQTRKMFDDERRVMPREIRKYSPTGYYHVMTRGLNKQRIFKNDKDRIKYLHCVADSKDKYDIKVVCYCLMPNHTHLVVYDDKGLISRFMQSLNGRYASYYNRKYERIGYLFQDRFKSENILSQRQLLAAYRYVLNNPYKAGWCRP
;
A
#
# COMPACT_ATOMS: atom_id res chain seq x y z
N MET A 1 19.01 -43.36 10.63
CA MET A 1 18.71 -41.97 11.10
C MET A 1 18.99 -40.90 10.03
N ILE A 2 19.92 -41.06 9.12
CA ILE A 2 20.25 -40.07 8.06
C ILE A 2 19.21 -40.05 6.93
N PHE A 3 18.50 -41.14 6.64
CA PHE A 3 17.49 -41.24 5.58
C PHE A 3 16.20 -40.43 5.91
N ALA A 4 15.78 -40.41 7.17
CA ALA A 4 14.60 -39.67 7.61
C ALA A 4 14.82 -38.15 7.59
N TYR A 5 16.06 -37.71 7.88
CA TYR A 5 16.40 -36.26 7.87
C TYR A 5 16.40 -35.67 6.45
N ASN A 6 16.78 -36.43 5.44
CA ASN A 6 16.78 -35.98 4.05
C ASN A 6 15.38 -35.93 3.43
N GLN A 7 14.44 -36.78 3.85
CA GLN A 7 13.05 -36.73 3.38
C GLN A 7 12.29 -35.54 3.98
N THR A 8 12.48 -35.27 5.27
CA THR A 8 11.86 -34.09 5.91
C THR A 8 12.39 -32.79 5.32
N ARG A 9 13.69 -32.70 5.00
CA ARG A 9 14.25 -31.51 4.35
C ARG A 9 13.65 -31.27 2.95
N LYS A 10 13.43 -32.33 2.18
CA LYS A 10 12.79 -32.28 0.86
C LYS A 10 11.32 -31.84 0.94
N MET A 11 10.57 -32.28 1.96
CA MET A 11 9.19 -31.83 2.19
C MET A 11 9.14 -30.35 2.58
N PHE A 12 10.05 -29.86 3.42
CA PHE A 12 10.11 -28.43 3.82
C PHE A 12 10.63 -27.52 2.70
N ASP A 13 11.40 -28.02 1.74
CA ASP A 13 11.85 -27.24 0.57
C ASP A 13 10.78 -27.18 -0.53
N ASP A 14 9.88 -28.17 -0.63
CA ASP A 14 8.77 -28.16 -1.60
C ASP A 14 7.60 -27.25 -1.17
N GLU A 15 7.39 -27.08 0.15
CA GLU A 15 6.41 -26.10 0.68
C GLU A 15 6.89 -24.64 0.57
N ARG A 16 8.16 -24.40 0.31
CA ARG A 16 8.74 -23.07 0.06
C ARG A 16 8.89 -22.74 -1.42
N ARG A 17 8.11 -23.33 -2.30
CA ARG A 17 7.89 -22.76 -3.63
C ARG A 17 7.16 -21.43 -3.43
N VAL A 18 7.93 -20.38 -3.17
CA VAL A 18 7.47 -18.99 -3.30
C VAL A 18 7.03 -18.85 -4.75
N MET A 19 5.72 -18.96 -4.98
CA MET A 19 5.14 -18.67 -6.29
C MET A 19 5.72 -17.34 -6.77
N PRO A 20 6.27 -17.25 -7.98
CA PRO A 20 6.76 -15.99 -8.51
C PRO A 20 5.64 -14.97 -8.37
N ARG A 21 5.89 -13.87 -7.67
CA ARG A 21 4.89 -12.83 -7.48
C ARG A 21 4.50 -12.28 -8.84
N GLU A 22 3.22 -12.29 -9.16
CA GLU A 22 2.74 -11.75 -10.42
C GLU A 22 3.24 -10.33 -10.64
N ILE A 23 3.71 -10.07 -11.86
CA ILE A 23 4.09 -8.73 -12.31
C ILE A 23 2.80 -7.90 -12.38
N ARG A 24 2.83 -6.67 -11.83
CA ARG A 24 1.69 -5.78 -11.92
C ARG A 24 1.38 -5.45 -13.37
N LYS A 25 0.13 -5.64 -13.75
CA LYS A 25 -0.37 -5.22 -15.05
C LYS A 25 -0.54 -3.70 -15.06
N TYR A 26 -0.05 -3.05 -16.10
CA TYR A 26 -0.27 -1.62 -16.30
C TYR A 26 -1.75 -1.34 -16.59
N SER A 27 -2.26 -0.23 -16.05
CA SER A 27 -3.60 0.23 -16.38
C SER A 27 -3.57 0.90 -17.76
N PRO A 28 -4.44 0.50 -18.69
CA PRO A 28 -4.51 1.15 -20.00
C PRO A 28 -5.02 2.60 -19.92
N THR A 29 -5.68 2.98 -18.84
CA THR A 29 -6.15 4.36 -18.58
C THR A 29 -5.15 5.17 -17.76
N GLY A 30 -4.10 4.55 -17.20
CA GLY A 30 -3.17 5.17 -16.27
C GLY A 30 -3.73 5.35 -14.85
N TYR A 31 -5.01 5.06 -14.58
CA TYR A 31 -5.59 5.21 -13.25
C TYR A 31 -5.51 3.92 -12.44
N TYR A 32 -5.18 4.08 -11.15
CA TYR A 32 -5.07 2.98 -10.19
C TYR A 32 -5.72 3.36 -8.86
N HIS A 33 -6.43 2.41 -8.28
CA HIS A 33 -6.78 2.43 -6.87
C HIS A 33 -5.72 1.65 -6.09
N VAL A 34 -5.07 2.30 -5.14
CA VAL A 34 -3.94 1.75 -4.38
C VAL A 34 -4.28 1.69 -2.91
N MET A 35 -3.89 0.59 -2.27
CA MET A 35 -4.11 0.39 -0.84
C MET A 35 -2.84 -0.15 -0.17
N THR A 36 -2.53 0.37 1.01
CA THR A 36 -1.52 -0.17 1.94
C THR A 36 -2.13 -0.42 3.30
N ARG A 37 -1.69 -1.47 3.99
CA ARG A 37 -2.22 -1.86 5.30
C ARG A 37 -1.10 -2.15 6.28
N GLY A 38 -1.31 -1.78 7.53
CA GLY A 38 -0.41 -2.11 8.62
C GLY A 38 -0.31 -3.60 8.90
N LEU A 39 0.88 -4.07 9.25
CA LEU A 39 1.14 -5.46 9.65
C LEU A 39 0.19 -5.85 10.78
N ASN A 40 -0.44 -7.03 10.68
CA ASN A 40 -1.43 -7.51 11.64
C ASN A 40 -2.54 -6.49 11.96
N LYS A 41 -2.94 -5.70 10.95
CA LYS A 41 -3.94 -4.63 11.09
C LYS A 41 -3.56 -3.54 12.11
N GLN A 42 -2.29 -3.43 12.49
CA GLN A 42 -1.83 -2.42 13.42
C GLN A 42 -2.11 -1.00 12.91
N ARG A 43 -2.25 -0.06 13.84
CA ARG A 43 -2.36 1.35 13.49
C ARG A 43 -1.06 1.85 12.86
N ILE A 44 -1.19 2.45 11.67
CA ILE A 44 -0.09 3.14 10.98
C ILE A 44 -0.15 4.66 11.19
N PHE A 45 -1.26 5.16 11.73
CA PHE A 45 -1.40 6.54 12.20
C PHE A 45 -1.91 6.53 13.64
N LYS A 46 -1.11 7.02 14.60
CA LYS A 46 -1.49 7.14 16.00
C LYS A 46 -2.07 8.53 16.31
N ASN A 47 -1.67 9.55 15.54
CA ASN A 47 -2.13 10.94 15.68
C ASN A 47 -2.04 11.69 14.34
N ASP A 48 -2.46 12.95 14.32
CA ASP A 48 -2.49 13.78 13.10
C ASP A 48 -1.11 14.14 12.59
N LYS A 49 -0.09 14.22 13.46
CA LYS A 49 1.29 14.43 13.02
C LYS A 49 1.77 13.30 12.11
N ASP A 50 1.32 12.07 12.36
CA ASP A 50 1.63 10.92 11.50
C ASP A 50 0.95 11.06 10.13
N ARG A 51 -0.32 11.49 10.10
CA ARG A 51 -1.05 11.73 8.85
C ARG A 51 -0.40 12.84 8.02
N ILE A 52 -0.06 13.96 8.68
CA ILE A 52 0.64 15.08 8.04
C ILE A 52 1.98 14.59 7.46
N LYS A 53 2.75 13.82 8.23
CA LYS A 53 4.01 13.27 7.73
C LYS A 53 3.83 12.32 6.54
N TYR A 54 2.80 11.50 6.56
CA TYR A 54 2.46 10.63 5.43
C TYR A 54 2.14 11.48 4.18
N LEU A 55 1.35 12.53 4.31
CA LEU A 55 1.02 13.45 3.21
C LEU A 55 2.27 14.17 2.66
N HIS A 56 3.23 14.55 3.51
CA HIS A 56 4.52 15.07 3.05
C HIS A 56 5.28 14.01 2.24
N CYS A 57 5.30 12.74 2.70
CA CYS A 57 5.92 11.67 1.93
C CYS A 57 5.20 11.43 0.59
N VAL A 58 3.87 11.59 0.55
CA VAL A 58 3.08 11.53 -0.70
C VAL A 58 3.51 12.66 -1.63
N ALA A 59 3.57 13.92 -1.14
CA ALA A 59 3.95 15.09 -1.93
C ALA A 59 5.34 14.92 -2.54
N ASP A 60 6.34 14.60 -1.72
CA ASP A 60 7.72 14.39 -2.19
C ASP A 60 7.83 13.26 -3.21
N SER A 61 7.09 12.15 -2.99
CA SER A 61 7.15 11.00 -3.88
C SER A 61 6.41 11.25 -5.19
N LYS A 62 5.24 11.92 -5.16
CA LYS A 62 4.49 12.24 -6.38
C LYS A 62 5.27 13.18 -7.30
N ASP A 63 5.94 14.18 -6.74
CA ASP A 63 6.76 15.13 -7.52
C ASP A 63 7.97 14.42 -8.12
N LYS A 64 8.64 13.54 -7.35
CA LYS A 64 9.79 12.76 -7.83
C LYS A 64 9.46 11.83 -9.00
N TYR A 65 8.28 11.23 -9.02
CA TYR A 65 7.90 10.21 -10.00
C TYR A 65 6.84 10.71 -10.98
N ASP A 66 6.46 11.98 -10.91
CA ASP A 66 5.45 12.62 -11.76
C ASP A 66 4.10 11.88 -11.72
N ILE A 67 3.69 11.48 -10.51
CA ILE A 67 2.41 10.82 -10.25
C ILE A 67 1.38 11.87 -9.83
N LYS A 68 0.16 11.79 -10.38
CA LYS A 68 -0.95 12.65 -9.94
C LYS A 68 -1.80 11.89 -8.91
N VAL A 69 -2.00 12.48 -7.74
CA VAL A 69 -2.90 11.95 -6.72
C VAL A 69 -4.27 12.60 -6.90
N VAL A 70 -5.28 11.79 -7.22
CA VAL A 70 -6.65 12.24 -7.49
C VAL A 70 -7.43 12.43 -6.18
N CYS A 71 -7.40 11.42 -5.32
CA CYS A 71 -7.97 11.49 -3.98
C CYS A 71 -7.29 10.47 -3.05
N TYR A 72 -7.50 10.63 -1.75
CA TYR A 72 -6.95 9.73 -0.74
C TYR A 72 -7.87 9.63 0.48
N CYS A 73 -7.67 8.55 1.24
CA CYS A 73 -8.23 8.37 2.57
C CYS A 73 -7.20 7.72 3.49
N LEU A 74 -6.97 8.31 4.65
CA LEU A 74 -6.00 7.85 5.66
C LEU A 74 -6.72 7.28 6.87
N MET A 75 -6.99 5.99 6.83
CA MET A 75 -7.60 5.25 7.94
C MET A 75 -6.53 4.85 8.97
N PRO A 76 -6.86 4.60 10.24
CA PRO A 76 -5.86 4.34 11.27
C PRO A 76 -4.85 3.26 10.93
N ASN A 77 -5.27 2.21 10.23
CA ASN A 77 -4.47 1.02 9.94
C ASN A 77 -4.26 0.74 8.46
N HIS A 78 -4.77 1.58 7.56
CA HIS A 78 -4.58 1.44 6.12
C HIS A 78 -4.79 2.76 5.40
N THR A 79 -4.36 2.82 4.14
CA THR A 79 -4.56 3.97 3.27
C THR A 79 -5.17 3.55 1.95
N HIS A 80 -5.97 4.45 1.38
CA HIS A 80 -6.44 4.37 0.01
C HIS A 80 -5.97 5.60 -0.75
N LEU A 81 -5.43 5.40 -1.94
CA LEU A 81 -5.08 6.46 -2.88
C LEU A 81 -5.68 6.12 -4.25
N VAL A 82 -6.25 7.09 -4.93
CA VAL A 82 -6.51 7.01 -6.37
C VAL A 82 -5.45 7.85 -7.05
N VAL A 83 -4.68 7.24 -7.94
CA VAL A 83 -3.54 7.89 -8.60
C VAL A 83 -3.61 7.71 -10.10
N TYR A 84 -3.00 8.65 -10.83
CA TYR A 84 -2.77 8.57 -12.26
C TYR A 84 -1.27 8.48 -12.52
N ASP A 85 -0.88 7.48 -13.30
CA ASP A 85 0.49 7.17 -13.72
C ASP A 85 0.48 6.71 -15.17
N ASP A 86 0.99 7.52 -16.07
CA ASP A 86 1.13 7.23 -17.50
C ASP A 86 2.51 6.67 -17.88
N LYS A 87 3.45 6.68 -16.91
CA LYS A 87 4.85 6.28 -17.11
C LYS A 87 5.18 4.89 -16.55
N GLY A 88 4.23 4.23 -15.87
CA GLY A 88 4.44 2.93 -15.23
C GLY A 88 5.36 2.97 -14.01
N LEU A 89 5.40 4.10 -13.30
CA LEU A 89 6.26 4.34 -12.16
C LEU A 89 5.60 4.11 -10.80
N ILE A 90 4.34 3.68 -10.79
CA ILE A 90 3.55 3.44 -9.57
C ILE A 90 4.27 2.57 -8.53
N SER A 91 5.01 1.56 -8.97
CA SER A 91 5.76 0.69 -8.06
C SER A 91 6.90 1.43 -7.36
N ARG A 92 7.63 2.29 -8.08
CA ARG A 92 8.70 3.12 -7.52
C ARG A 92 8.15 4.21 -6.60
N PHE A 93 7.04 4.84 -7.00
CA PHE A 93 6.32 5.81 -6.18
C PHE A 93 5.93 5.20 -4.84
N MET A 94 5.22 4.07 -4.85
CA MET A 94 4.75 3.41 -3.63
C MET A 94 5.88 2.86 -2.76
N GLN A 95 6.95 2.37 -3.36
CA GLN A 95 8.16 1.95 -2.63
C GLN A 95 8.80 3.13 -1.90
N SER A 96 8.96 4.26 -2.58
CA SER A 96 9.52 5.48 -1.97
C SER A 96 8.64 5.99 -0.84
N LEU A 97 7.34 6.14 -1.10
CA LEU A 97 6.35 6.61 -0.13
C LEU A 97 6.34 5.74 1.13
N ASN A 98 6.11 4.44 0.96
CA ASN A 98 5.97 3.51 2.08
C ASN A 98 7.28 3.33 2.86
N GLY A 99 8.43 3.29 2.17
CA GLY A 99 9.73 3.17 2.80
C GLY A 99 10.08 4.40 3.65
N ARG A 100 9.86 5.60 3.13
CA ARG A 100 10.10 6.85 3.86
C ARG A 100 9.20 6.98 5.08
N TYR A 101 7.92 6.66 4.92
CA TYR A 101 6.98 6.71 6.04
C TYR A 101 7.28 5.65 7.10
N ALA A 102 7.59 4.41 6.70
CA ALA A 102 7.95 3.35 7.63
C ALA A 102 9.21 3.70 8.44
N SER A 103 10.23 4.30 7.80
CA SER A 103 11.43 4.77 8.49
C SER A 103 11.12 5.86 9.53
N TYR A 104 10.26 6.84 9.17
CA TYR A 104 9.79 7.85 10.12
C TYR A 104 9.05 7.22 11.29
N TYR A 105 8.06 6.35 11.01
CA TYR A 105 7.22 5.73 12.03
C TYR A 105 8.04 4.88 12.98
N ASN A 106 8.93 4.03 12.47
CA ASN A 106 9.77 3.17 13.28
C ASN A 106 10.71 3.98 14.17
N ARG A 107 11.32 5.07 13.66
CA ARG A 107 12.17 5.97 14.45
C ARG A 107 11.37 6.67 15.54
N LYS A 108 10.18 7.22 15.19
CA LYS A 108 9.35 7.97 16.14
C LYS A 108 8.83 7.10 17.30
N TYR A 109 8.54 5.84 17.01
CA TYR A 109 7.93 4.91 17.97
C TYR A 109 8.88 3.81 18.46
N GLU A 110 10.18 4.00 18.22
CA GLU A 110 11.25 3.09 18.66
C GLU A 110 10.97 1.63 18.29
N ARG A 111 10.54 1.41 17.03
CA ARG A 111 10.14 0.09 16.52
C ARG A 111 11.17 -0.48 15.56
N ILE A 112 11.25 -1.81 15.56
CA ILE A 112 12.04 -2.59 14.61
C ILE A 112 11.09 -3.44 13.76
N GLY A 113 11.43 -3.65 12.47
CA GLY A 113 10.70 -4.51 11.56
C GLY A 113 9.71 -3.79 10.65
N TYR A 114 8.90 -4.57 9.96
CA TYR A 114 7.99 -4.06 8.94
C TYR A 114 6.80 -3.31 9.55
N LEU A 115 6.49 -2.14 8.97
CA LEU A 115 5.28 -1.39 9.30
C LEU A 115 4.08 -1.91 8.51
N PHE A 116 4.26 -2.17 7.22
CA PHE A 116 3.22 -2.63 6.33
C PHE A 116 3.23 -4.15 6.17
N GLN A 117 2.04 -4.72 6.03
CA GLN A 117 1.83 -6.16 6.00
C GLN A 117 2.45 -6.81 4.76
N ASP A 118 2.36 -6.13 3.61
CA ASP A 118 2.85 -6.61 2.30
C ASP A 118 3.15 -5.41 1.41
N ARG A 119 3.55 -5.69 0.17
CA ARG A 119 3.55 -4.66 -0.88
C ARG A 119 2.16 -4.07 -1.00
N PHE A 120 2.08 -2.82 -1.46
CA PHE A 120 0.78 -2.21 -1.75
C PHE A 120 -0.05 -3.06 -2.72
N LYS A 121 -1.35 -3.08 -2.53
CA LYS A 121 -2.31 -3.62 -3.51
C LYS A 121 -2.65 -2.51 -4.50
N SER A 122 -2.83 -2.87 -5.76
CA SER A 122 -3.29 -1.95 -6.81
C SER A 122 -4.34 -2.62 -7.69
N GLU A 123 -5.40 -1.90 -7.95
CA GLU A 123 -6.47 -2.28 -8.88
C GLU A 123 -6.48 -1.29 -10.04
N ASN A 124 -6.48 -1.80 -11.26
CA ASN A 124 -6.56 -0.97 -12.46
C ASN A 124 -7.98 -0.42 -12.60
N ILE A 125 -8.08 0.87 -12.86
CA ILE A 125 -9.35 1.54 -13.16
C ILE A 125 -9.46 1.64 -14.68
N LEU A 126 -10.41 0.92 -15.27
CA LEU A 126 -10.49 0.72 -16.72
C LEU A 126 -11.50 1.62 -17.41
N SER A 127 -12.31 2.37 -16.66
CA SER A 127 -13.35 3.24 -17.22
C SER A 127 -13.63 4.44 -16.30
N GLN A 128 -14.23 5.48 -16.89
CA GLN A 128 -14.68 6.66 -16.12
C GLN A 128 -15.70 6.29 -15.03
N ARG A 129 -16.59 5.33 -15.30
CA ARG A 129 -17.54 4.82 -14.32
C ARG A 129 -16.84 4.19 -13.12
N GLN A 130 -15.79 3.39 -13.37
CA GLN A 130 -14.98 2.82 -12.29
C GLN A 130 -14.19 3.88 -11.53
N LEU A 131 -13.68 4.93 -12.22
CA LEU A 131 -12.99 6.04 -11.57
C LEU A 131 -13.90 6.77 -10.59
N LEU A 132 -15.12 7.09 -11.00
CA LEU A 132 -16.12 7.72 -10.14
C LEU A 132 -16.52 6.81 -8.96
N ALA A 133 -16.64 5.50 -9.18
CA ALA A 133 -16.93 4.54 -8.13
C ALA A 133 -15.77 4.45 -7.11
N ALA A 134 -14.53 4.39 -7.58
CA ALA A 134 -13.34 4.40 -6.72
C ALA A 134 -13.23 5.71 -5.93
N TYR A 135 -13.45 6.85 -6.55
CA TYR A 135 -13.49 8.16 -5.92
C TYR A 135 -14.50 8.21 -4.77
N ARG A 136 -15.76 7.85 -5.06
CA ARG A 136 -16.82 7.78 -4.03
C ARG A 136 -16.49 6.80 -2.91
N TYR A 137 -15.93 5.64 -3.25
CA TYR A 137 -15.53 4.64 -2.28
C TYR A 137 -14.46 5.18 -1.32
N VAL A 138 -13.42 5.81 -1.86
CA VAL A 138 -12.31 6.36 -1.07
C VAL A 138 -12.78 7.47 -0.16
N LEU A 139 -13.59 8.41 -0.65
CA LEU A 139 -14.09 9.53 0.15
C LEU A 139 -15.12 9.11 1.21
N ASN A 140 -15.91 8.06 0.96
CA ASN A 140 -16.92 7.56 1.89
C ASN A 140 -16.34 6.58 2.95
N ASN A 141 -15.08 6.20 2.85
CA ASN A 141 -14.46 5.28 3.82
C ASN A 141 -14.53 5.78 5.28
N PRO A 142 -14.22 7.06 5.58
CA PRO A 142 -14.32 7.57 6.94
C PRO A 142 -15.75 7.53 7.49
N TYR A 143 -16.76 7.81 6.65
CA TYR A 143 -18.17 7.74 7.02
C TYR A 143 -18.61 6.31 7.34
N LYS A 144 -18.31 5.34 6.46
CA LYS A 144 -18.61 3.91 6.69
C LYS A 144 -17.94 3.35 7.94
N ALA A 145 -16.82 3.92 8.34
CA ALA A 145 -16.11 3.57 9.57
C ALA A 145 -16.64 4.32 10.82
N GLY A 146 -17.68 5.15 10.69
CA GLY A 146 -18.26 5.93 11.79
C GLY A 146 -17.39 7.11 12.28
N TRP A 147 -16.48 7.61 11.45
CA TRP A 147 -15.50 8.65 11.83
C TRP A 147 -15.97 10.07 11.54
N CYS A 148 -16.93 10.22 10.67
CA CYS A 148 -17.59 11.51 10.38
C CYS A 148 -19.07 11.26 10.12
N ARG A 149 -19.87 12.29 10.39
CA ARG A 149 -21.31 12.35 9.99
C ARG A 149 -21.40 12.84 8.55
N PRO A 150 -22.47 12.49 7.83
CA PRO A 150 -22.70 12.98 6.47
C PRO A 150 -22.84 14.49 6.45
#